data_0be43cbecaae91815beed674f308af6f
#
_entry.id   0be43cbecaae91815beed674f308af6f
#
_cell.length_a   1.000
_cell.length_b   1.000
_cell.length_c   1.000
_cell.angle_alpha   90.00
_cell.angle_beta   90.00
_cell.angle_gamma   90.00
#
_symmetry.space_group_name_H-M   'P 1'
#
loop_
_entity.id
_entity.type
_entity.pdbx_description
1 polymer ?
#
loop_
_entity_poly.entity_id
_entity_poly.type
_entity_poly.pdbx_seq_one_letter_code
_entity_poly.pdbx_strand_id
1 'polypeptide(L)'
;MRVIGDIPHHQMKITVFSWNNKYHIKFEIGQFEQTYKIGSMDLMGMDDINKMIDEEFLDSIMQRFLEMRTSFHGAFQRLNS
;
A
#
# COMPACT_ATOMS: atom_id res chain seq x y z
N MET A 1 3.74 -4.82 16.52
CA MET A 1 3.97 -4.42 15.12
C MET A 1 5.34 -3.79 14.99
N ARG A 2 6.11 -4.24 14.02
CA ARG A 2 7.48 -3.77 13.84
C ARG A 2 7.72 -3.40 12.37
N VAL A 3 8.27 -2.20 12.15
CA VAL A 3 8.69 -1.81 10.81
C VAL A 3 9.97 -2.57 10.45
N ILE A 4 9.96 -3.26 9.32
CA ILE A 4 11.12 -4.01 8.85
C ILE A 4 11.75 -3.39 7.60
N GLY A 5 11.09 -2.44 6.97
CA GLY A 5 11.68 -1.75 5.83
C GLY A 5 10.76 -0.74 5.19
N ASP A 6 11.36 0.06 4.32
CA ASP A 6 10.68 1.02 3.47
C ASP A 6 11.08 0.76 2.04
N ILE A 7 10.18 1.06 1.10
CA ILE A 7 10.52 1.02 -0.32
C ILE A 7 10.41 2.44 -0.84
N PRO A 8 11.53 3.04 -1.29
CA PRO A 8 11.51 4.42 -1.76
C PRO A 8 10.61 4.60 -2.98
N HIS A 9 9.80 5.63 -2.96
CA HIS A 9 8.96 6.01 -4.08
C HIS A 9 8.68 7.50 -4.01
N HIS A 10 8.71 8.17 -5.18
CA HIS A 10 8.58 9.62 -5.22
C HIS A 10 7.16 10.14 -5.04
N GLN A 11 6.16 9.28 -5.17
CA GLN A 11 4.74 9.68 -5.09
C GLN A 11 3.99 9.11 -3.89
N MET A 12 4.50 8.06 -3.28
CA MET A 12 3.81 7.41 -2.18
C MET A 12 4.79 6.91 -1.14
N LYS A 13 4.29 6.74 0.09
CA LYS A 13 5.07 6.15 1.16
C LYS A 13 4.76 4.66 1.21
N ILE A 14 5.79 3.83 1.12
CA ILE A 14 5.63 2.37 1.14
C ILE A 14 6.37 1.83 2.35
N THR A 15 5.62 1.26 3.30
CA THR A 15 6.17 0.75 4.54
C THR A 15 5.85 -0.72 4.69
N VAL A 16 6.83 -1.50 5.15
CA VAL A 16 6.63 -2.92 5.40
C VAL A 16 6.74 -3.18 6.90
N PHE A 17 5.71 -3.81 7.44
CA PHE A 17 5.65 -4.17 8.86
C PHE A 17 5.64 -5.68 9.00
N SER A 18 6.10 -6.16 10.15
CA SER A 18 5.96 -7.54 10.55
C SER A 18 5.11 -7.59 11.81
N TRP A 19 4.03 -8.37 11.79
CA TRP A 19 3.16 -8.53 12.94
C TRP A 19 2.33 -9.79 12.81
N ASN A 20 2.29 -10.54 13.90
CA ASN A 20 1.42 -11.71 14.03
C ASN A 20 1.63 -12.72 12.90
N ASN A 21 2.90 -13.00 12.58
CA ASN A 21 3.32 -13.94 11.54
C ASN A 21 2.88 -13.55 10.14
N LYS A 22 2.72 -12.24 9.91
CA LYS A 22 2.35 -11.70 8.61
C LYS A 22 3.20 -10.49 8.28
N TYR A 23 3.43 -10.28 7.00
CA TYR A 23 3.97 -9.03 6.49
C TYR A 23 2.81 -8.14 6.07
N HIS A 24 2.86 -6.89 6.49
CA HIS A 24 1.86 -5.88 6.11
C HIS A 24 2.58 -4.86 5.24
N ILE A 25 2.15 -4.75 4.00
CA ILE A 25 2.72 -3.79 3.05
C ILE A 25 1.73 -2.65 2.90
N LYS A 26 2.11 -1.46 3.36
CA LYS A 26 1.22 -0.32 3.38
C LYS A 26 1.69 0.75 2.41
N PHE A 27 0.79 1.15 1.52
CA PHE A 27 0.99 2.21 0.55
C PHE A 27 0.14 3.40 0.95
N GLU A 28 0.77 4.58 1.07
CA GLU A 28 0.07 5.78 1.52
C GLU A 28 0.30 6.95 0.59
N ILE A 29 -0.80 7.65 0.25
CA ILE A 29 -0.75 8.95 -0.44
C ILE A 29 -1.77 9.84 0.26
N GLY A 30 -1.30 10.90 0.93
CA GLY A 30 -2.18 11.82 1.63
C GLY A 30 -3.04 11.11 2.67
N GLN A 31 -4.35 11.18 2.50
CA GLN A 31 -5.29 10.57 3.43
C GLN A 31 -5.73 9.17 3.04
N PHE A 32 -5.20 8.64 1.94
CA PHE A 32 -5.57 7.32 1.44
C PHE A 32 -4.46 6.32 1.69
N GLU A 33 -4.85 5.09 1.94
CA GLU A 33 -3.89 4.01 2.10
C GLU A 33 -4.45 2.70 1.57
N GLN A 34 -3.54 1.84 1.11
CA GLN A 34 -3.84 0.48 0.72
C GLN A 34 -2.88 -0.43 1.48
N THR A 35 -3.40 -1.49 2.09
CA THR A 35 -2.58 -2.40 2.87
C THR A 35 -2.82 -3.83 2.41
N TYR A 36 -1.74 -4.56 2.19
CA TYR A 36 -1.77 -5.97 1.83
C TYR A 36 -1.10 -6.78 2.91
N LYS A 37 -1.68 -7.93 3.24
CA LYS A 37 -1.16 -8.82 4.26
C LYS A 37 -0.78 -10.14 3.62
N ILE A 38 0.44 -10.61 3.91
CA ILE A 38 0.96 -11.85 3.35
C ILE A 38 1.53 -12.67 4.50
N GLY A 39 1.21 -13.97 4.53
CA GLY A 39 1.76 -14.87 5.56
C GLY A 39 3.28 -14.89 5.47
N SER A 40 3.93 -14.83 6.63
CA SER A 40 5.40 -14.76 6.67
C SER A 40 6.07 -16.02 6.13
N MET A 41 5.34 -17.12 6.05
CA MET A 41 5.87 -18.36 5.51
C MET A 41 5.84 -18.42 3.98
N ASP A 42 5.15 -17.49 3.34
CA ASP A 42 5.03 -17.46 1.89
C ASP A 42 6.17 -16.69 1.22
N LEU A 43 6.94 -15.94 1.99
CA LEU A 43 8.01 -15.08 1.47
C LEU A 43 9.30 -15.30 2.26
N MET A 44 10.41 -15.02 1.62
CA MET A 44 11.73 -15.13 2.23
C MET A 44 12.25 -13.81 2.80
N GLY A 45 11.35 -12.85 3.04
CA GLY A 45 11.68 -11.58 3.66
C GLY A 45 11.65 -10.41 2.68
N MET A 46 12.40 -9.35 3.00
CA MET A 46 12.36 -8.11 2.22
C MET A 46 12.78 -8.28 0.76
N ASP A 47 13.69 -9.20 0.46
CA ASP A 47 14.10 -9.41 -0.93
C ASP A 47 12.95 -9.84 -1.82
N ASP A 48 12.11 -10.75 -1.32
CA ASP A 48 10.93 -11.20 -2.06
C ASP A 48 9.90 -10.10 -2.18
N ILE A 49 9.74 -9.31 -1.11
CA ILE A 49 8.82 -8.18 -1.12
C ILE A 49 9.26 -7.14 -2.16
N ASN A 50 10.56 -6.84 -2.20
CA ASN A 50 11.09 -5.89 -3.19
C ASN A 50 10.88 -6.37 -4.62
N LYS A 51 10.99 -7.68 -4.86
CA LYS A 51 10.75 -8.24 -6.18
C LYS A 51 9.29 -8.22 -6.57
N MET A 52 8.41 -8.44 -5.60
CA MET A 52 6.97 -8.48 -5.83
C MET A 52 6.40 -7.10 -6.13
N ILE A 53 6.94 -6.07 -5.47
CA ILE A 53 6.48 -4.70 -5.68
C ILE A 53 7.24 -4.12 -6.86
N ASP A 54 6.85 -4.59 -8.04
CA ASP A 54 7.44 -4.15 -9.28
C ASP A 54 6.65 -2.98 -9.89
N GLU A 55 7.10 -2.51 -11.04
CA GLU A 55 6.49 -1.36 -11.70
C GLU A 55 5.04 -1.62 -12.07
N GLU A 56 4.74 -2.83 -12.53
CA GLU A 56 3.37 -3.21 -12.88
C GLU A 56 2.43 -3.12 -11.69
N PHE A 57 2.86 -3.62 -10.53
CA PHE A 57 2.07 -3.57 -9.33
C PHE A 57 1.89 -2.13 -8.83
N LEU A 58 2.97 -1.35 -8.88
CA LEU A 58 2.92 0.06 -8.47
C LEU A 58 1.97 0.87 -9.34
N ASP A 59 1.94 0.60 -10.65
CA ASP A 59 0.99 1.26 -11.54
C ASP A 59 -0.44 0.94 -11.15
N SER A 60 -0.72 -0.30 -10.79
CA SER A 60 -2.04 -0.73 -10.32
C SER A 60 -2.42 -0.03 -9.02
N ILE A 61 -1.47 0.08 -8.11
CA ILE A 61 -1.68 0.79 -6.83
C ILE A 61 -2.03 2.26 -7.08
N MET A 62 -1.29 2.91 -7.97
CA MET A 62 -1.56 4.31 -8.33
C MET A 62 -2.94 4.47 -8.94
N GLN A 63 -3.33 3.56 -9.82
CA GLN A 63 -4.65 3.61 -10.44
C GLN A 63 -5.75 3.48 -9.39
N ARG A 64 -5.58 2.60 -8.42
CA ARG A 64 -6.55 2.45 -7.33
C ARG A 64 -6.63 3.71 -6.46
N PHE A 65 -5.51 4.37 -6.20
CA PHE A 65 -5.53 5.62 -5.46
C PHE A 65 -6.34 6.70 -6.19
N LEU A 66 -6.21 6.76 -7.51
CA LEU A 66 -7.00 7.71 -8.30
C LEU A 66 -8.49 7.39 -8.19
N GLU A 67 -8.86 6.12 -8.25
CA GLU A 67 -10.24 5.70 -8.10
C GLU A 67 -10.76 5.97 -6.69
N MET A 68 -9.94 5.73 -5.67
CA MET A 68 -10.29 6.02 -4.29
C MET A 68 -10.58 7.51 -4.11
N ARG A 69 -9.73 8.35 -4.67
CA ARG A 69 -9.90 9.81 -4.57
C ARG A 69 -11.21 10.24 -5.24
N THR A 70 -11.48 9.73 -6.44
CA THR A 70 -12.70 10.05 -7.18
C THR A 70 -13.94 9.62 -6.40
N SER A 71 -13.94 8.40 -5.89
CA SER A 71 -15.08 7.87 -5.13
C SER A 71 -15.31 8.64 -3.84
N PHE A 72 -14.24 8.92 -3.12
CA PHE A 72 -14.34 9.63 -1.84
C PHE A 72 -14.79 11.07 -2.04
N HIS A 73 -14.23 11.74 -3.05
CA HIS A 73 -14.60 13.10 -3.38
C HIS A 73 -16.10 13.20 -3.77
N GLY A 74 -16.56 12.24 -4.57
CA GLY A 74 -17.98 12.17 -4.94
C GLY A 74 -18.88 11.99 -3.73
N ALA A 75 -18.50 11.11 -2.81
CA ALA A 75 -19.26 10.88 -1.59
C ALA A 75 -19.29 12.13 -0.72
N PHE A 76 -18.15 12.82 -0.61
CA PHE A 76 -18.05 14.04 0.18
C PHE A 76 -18.93 15.15 -0.40
N GLN A 77 -18.95 15.26 -1.73
CA GLN A 77 -19.80 16.26 -2.40
C GLN A 77 -21.28 16.01 -2.17
N ARG A 78 -21.70 14.75 -2.10
CA ARG A 78 -23.11 14.43 -1.84
C ARG A 78 -23.56 14.87 -0.45
N LEU A 79 -22.61 14.98 0.48
CA LEU A 79 -22.92 15.45 1.83
C LEU A 79 -23.35 16.93 1.82
N ASN A 80 -22.82 17.70 0.87
CA ASN A 80 -23.05 19.14 0.77
C ASN A 80 -24.12 19.53 -0.25
N SER A 81 -24.78 18.56 -0.85
CA SER A 81 -25.81 18.85 -1.85
C SER A 81 -27.21 18.78 -1.28
#